data_7c14815ff0252de6777d679a6b593cbf
#
_entry.id   7c14815ff0252de6777d679a6b593cbf
#
_cell.length_a   1.000
_cell.length_b   1.000
_cell.length_c   1.000
_cell.angle_alpha   90.00
_cell.angle_beta   90.00
_cell.angle_gamma   90.00
#
_symmetry.space_group_name_H-M   'P 1'
#
loop_
_entity.id
_entity.type
_entity.pdbx_description
1 polymer ?
#
loop_
_entity_poly.entity_id
_entity_poly.type
_entity_poly.pdbx_seq_one_letter_code
_entity_poly.pdbx_strand_id
1 'polypeptide(L)'
;IWTKLITYAFWRMLWMIPMLPVIACAVMELGTLCKKVWVAPVLTVAMIAVLFVKGDNLYQQPGVWTKAENAYKLPQATLDVGAKLLELEEEPIVIASASLYSYLRQYDGRICMVYGRDAETYIQPIEDPEILELVQMMAVNGGDCRRFTELARAHHANLIVFPEENGFGAMEYNGYEPVATVDGYVIYRDVQ
;
A
#
# COMPACT_ATOMS: atom_id res chain seq x y z
N ILE A 1 -19.05 22.30 5.66
CA ILE A 1 -18.04 22.30 4.57
C ILE A 1 -16.68 21.82 5.09
N TRP A 2 -16.21 22.33 6.24
CA TRP A 2 -14.91 21.96 6.81
C TRP A 2 -14.78 20.47 7.19
N THR A 3 -15.84 19.85 7.68
CA THR A 3 -15.83 18.43 8.09
C THR A 3 -15.65 17.45 6.93
N LYS A 4 -16.12 17.78 5.72
CA LYS A 4 -15.91 16.92 4.54
C LYS A 4 -14.52 17.06 3.91
N LEU A 5 -13.87 18.21 4.02
CA LEU A 5 -12.54 18.46 3.47
C LEU A 5 -11.39 17.90 4.33
N ILE A 6 -11.63 17.70 5.62
CA ILE A 6 -10.57 17.39 6.59
C ILE A 6 -10.57 15.93 7.06
N THR A 7 -11.64 15.16 6.80
CA THR A 7 -11.83 13.84 7.43
C THR A 7 -10.66 12.87 7.22
N TYR A 8 -10.08 12.81 6.03
CA TYR A 8 -8.93 11.93 5.74
C TYR A 8 -7.56 12.60 5.94
N ALA A 9 -7.47 13.92 5.82
CA ALA A 9 -6.22 14.66 5.97
C ALA A 9 -5.93 15.08 7.41
N PHE A 10 -6.93 15.08 8.30
CA PHE A 10 -6.81 15.57 9.66
C PHE A 10 -5.71 14.85 10.46
N TRP A 11 -5.64 13.55 10.39
CA TRP A 11 -4.61 12.76 11.05
C TRP A 11 -3.20 13.07 10.52
N ARG A 12 -3.07 13.34 9.23
CA ARG A 12 -1.79 13.73 8.61
C ARG A 12 -1.35 15.12 9.04
N MET A 13 -2.30 16.05 9.25
CA MET A 13 -2.00 17.37 9.82
C MET A 13 -1.47 17.28 11.24
N LEU A 14 -1.98 16.35 12.06
CA LEU A 14 -1.46 16.12 13.40
C LEU A 14 0.01 15.64 13.37
N TRP A 15 0.41 14.88 12.34
CA TRP A 15 1.80 14.45 12.17
C TRP A 15 2.75 15.59 11.79
N MET A 16 2.22 16.67 11.22
CA MET A 16 3.00 17.88 10.92
C MET A 16 3.25 18.74 12.15
N ILE A 17 2.50 18.55 13.24
CA ILE A 17 2.77 19.24 14.50
C ILE A 17 4.05 18.63 15.09
N PRO A 18 5.07 19.45 15.38
CA PRO A 18 6.29 18.96 16.00
C PRO A 18 6.03 18.56 17.45
N MET A 19 5.41 17.41 17.66
CA MET A 19 4.93 16.93 18.96
C MET A 19 6.03 16.94 20.02
N LEU A 20 7.25 16.48 19.66
CA LEU A 20 8.36 16.44 20.60
C LEU A 20 8.79 17.83 21.11
N PRO A 21 9.02 18.84 20.23
CA PRO A 21 9.25 20.20 20.69
C PRO A 21 8.11 20.78 21.55
N VAL A 22 6.85 20.55 21.14
CA VAL A 22 5.68 21.05 21.91
C VAL A 22 5.65 20.43 23.31
N ILE A 23 5.86 19.12 23.42
CA ILE A 23 5.92 18.42 24.70
C ILE A 23 7.10 18.96 25.53
N ALA A 24 8.28 19.14 24.95
CA ALA A 24 9.43 19.68 25.67
C ALA A 24 9.18 21.10 26.18
N CYS A 25 8.60 21.98 25.38
CA CYS A 25 8.20 23.33 25.82
C CYS A 25 7.17 23.26 26.95
N ALA A 26 6.14 22.43 26.83
CA ALA A 26 5.11 22.30 27.89
C ALA A 26 5.71 21.83 29.23
N VAL A 27 6.68 20.90 29.18
CA VAL A 27 7.37 20.42 30.40
C VAL A 27 8.26 21.49 30.99
N MET A 28 8.96 22.27 30.16
CA MET A 28 9.76 23.40 30.64
C MET A 28 8.86 24.45 31.31
N GLU A 29 7.74 24.81 30.70
CA GLU A 29 6.78 25.77 31.31
C GLU A 29 6.20 25.24 32.63
N LEU A 30 5.80 23.98 32.71
CA LEU A 30 5.37 23.35 33.97
C LEU A 30 6.48 23.37 35.02
N GLY A 31 7.73 23.19 34.60
CA GLY A 31 8.89 23.31 35.52
C GLY A 31 9.08 24.70 36.09
N THR A 32 8.78 25.76 35.33
CA THR A 32 8.90 27.16 35.81
C THR A 32 7.86 27.53 36.86
N LEU A 33 6.68 26.87 36.82
CA LEU A 33 5.64 27.06 37.85
C LEU A 33 6.09 26.61 39.24
N CYS A 34 7.05 25.68 39.29
CA CYS A 34 7.58 25.11 40.54
C CYS A 34 8.84 25.85 41.00
N LYS A 35 8.93 27.07 41.19
CA LYS A 35 10.01 27.93 41.77
C LYS A 35 11.39 27.28 42.09
N LYS A 36 11.61 26.01 41.71
CA LYS A 36 12.83 25.22 41.96
C LYS A 36 13.44 24.78 40.61
N VAL A 37 14.65 25.22 40.33
CA VAL A 37 15.38 25.04 39.05
C VAL A 37 15.53 23.57 38.66
N TRP A 38 15.60 22.65 39.59
CA TRP A 38 15.81 21.23 39.30
C TRP A 38 14.50 20.45 38.97
N VAL A 39 13.32 21.04 39.15
CA VAL A 39 12.04 20.36 38.91
C VAL A 39 11.82 20.11 37.41
N ALA A 40 12.14 21.06 36.55
CA ALA A 40 12.01 20.93 35.11
C ALA A 40 12.83 19.74 34.52
N PRO A 41 14.14 19.62 34.83
CA PRO A 41 14.92 18.49 34.35
C PRO A 41 14.45 17.14 34.90
N VAL A 42 14.01 17.09 36.16
CA VAL A 42 13.47 15.85 36.72
C VAL A 42 12.17 15.44 36.06
N LEU A 43 11.25 16.37 35.80
CA LEU A 43 10.02 16.09 35.06
C LEU A 43 10.30 15.63 33.64
N THR A 44 11.26 16.23 32.95
CA THR A 44 11.68 15.84 31.60
C THR A 44 12.19 14.40 31.58
N VAL A 45 13.11 14.06 32.51
CA VAL A 45 13.65 12.70 32.62
C VAL A 45 12.55 11.69 32.97
N ALA A 46 11.65 12.04 33.90
CA ALA A 46 10.52 11.17 34.29
C ALA A 46 9.59 10.91 33.10
N MET A 47 9.29 11.95 32.28
CA MET A 47 8.45 11.82 31.12
C MET A 47 9.12 10.96 30.01
N ILE A 48 10.41 11.18 29.77
CA ILE A 48 11.18 10.33 28.84
C ILE A 48 11.13 8.88 29.32
N ALA A 49 11.33 8.62 30.61
CA ALA A 49 11.26 7.27 31.17
C ALA A 49 9.87 6.65 31.00
N VAL A 50 8.78 7.41 31.21
CA VAL A 50 7.42 6.94 30.95
C VAL A 50 7.20 6.60 29.47
N LEU A 51 7.69 7.44 28.55
CA LEU A 51 7.59 7.17 27.11
C LEU A 51 8.38 5.90 26.71
N PHE A 52 9.55 5.67 27.32
CA PHE A 52 10.32 4.44 27.08
C PHE A 52 9.62 3.19 27.62
N VAL A 53 8.95 3.29 28.78
CA VAL A 53 8.29 2.13 29.42
C VAL A 53 6.93 1.83 28.80
N LYS A 54 6.20 2.88 28.38
CA LYS A 54 4.82 2.76 27.87
C LYS A 54 4.75 2.84 26.34
N GLY A 55 5.76 3.39 25.69
CA GLY A 55 5.84 3.44 24.23
C GLY A 55 6.12 2.07 23.64
N ASP A 56 5.47 1.76 22.53
CA ASP A 56 5.82 0.57 21.75
C ASP A 56 7.26 0.68 21.26
N ASN A 57 8.06 -0.31 21.62
CA ASN A 57 9.44 -0.34 21.19
C ASN A 57 9.53 -0.80 19.72
N LEU A 58 9.51 0.16 18.79
CA LEU A 58 9.62 -0.09 17.35
C LEU A 58 10.85 -0.95 17.01
N TYR A 59 11.93 -0.86 17.77
CA TYR A 59 13.14 -1.65 17.54
C TYR A 59 12.97 -3.15 17.86
N GLN A 60 11.97 -3.52 18.64
CA GLN A 60 11.67 -4.89 19.02
C GLN A 60 10.52 -5.50 18.21
N GLN A 61 9.83 -4.72 17.40
CA GLN A 61 8.77 -5.24 16.55
C GLN A 61 9.36 -6.05 15.40
N PRO A 62 9.00 -7.33 15.25
CA PRO A 62 9.47 -8.14 14.13
C PRO A 62 9.06 -7.50 12.80
N GLY A 63 10.01 -7.40 11.88
CA GLY A 63 9.79 -6.84 10.54
C GLY A 63 10.00 -5.34 10.40
N VAL A 64 10.14 -4.56 11.48
CA VAL A 64 10.40 -3.10 11.38
C VAL A 64 11.83 -2.81 10.91
N TRP A 65 12.78 -3.66 11.29
CA TRP A 65 14.21 -3.55 10.95
C TRP A 65 14.67 -4.78 10.18
N THR A 66 14.22 -4.91 8.95
CA THR A 66 14.76 -5.92 8.03
C THR A 66 15.81 -5.27 7.13
N LYS A 67 16.90 -6.02 6.88
CA LYS A 67 17.89 -5.59 5.88
C LYS A 67 17.19 -5.57 4.53
N ALA A 68 17.26 -4.45 3.82
CA ALA A 68 16.73 -4.38 2.47
C ALA A 68 17.50 -5.35 1.56
N GLU A 69 16.78 -6.20 0.85
CA GLU A 69 17.36 -7.19 -0.07
C GLU A 69 17.85 -6.54 -1.36
N ASN A 70 17.26 -5.40 -1.72
CA ASN A 70 17.57 -4.69 -2.95
C ASN A 70 17.57 -3.17 -2.73
N ALA A 71 18.05 -2.43 -3.74
CA ALA A 71 18.16 -0.97 -3.71
C ALA A 71 16.79 -0.27 -3.62
N TYR A 72 15.74 -0.88 -4.15
CA TYR A 72 14.39 -0.34 -4.15
C TYR A 72 13.66 -0.54 -2.83
N LYS A 73 14.13 -1.43 -1.96
CA LYS A 73 13.47 -1.82 -0.70
C LYS A 73 12.06 -2.37 -0.92
N LEU A 74 11.86 -3.04 -2.05
CA LEU A 74 10.63 -3.70 -2.46
C LEU A 74 10.78 -5.21 -2.36
N PRO A 75 9.67 -5.99 -2.25
CA PRO A 75 9.73 -7.44 -2.39
C PRO A 75 10.38 -7.84 -3.71
N GLN A 76 11.23 -8.88 -3.71
CA GLN A 76 11.94 -9.30 -4.93
C GLN A 76 10.96 -9.70 -6.04
N ALA A 77 9.89 -10.43 -5.70
CA ALA A 77 8.84 -10.79 -6.65
C ALA A 77 8.25 -9.57 -7.38
N THR A 78 8.14 -8.41 -6.70
CA THR A 78 7.66 -7.18 -7.35
C THR A 78 8.62 -6.68 -8.42
N LEU A 79 9.94 -6.77 -8.17
CA LEU A 79 10.96 -6.35 -9.12
C LEU A 79 10.94 -7.24 -10.36
N ASP A 80 10.88 -8.55 -10.14
CA ASP A 80 10.97 -9.54 -11.21
C ASP A 80 9.68 -9.53 -12.06
N VAL A 81 8.51 -9.44 -11.42
CA VAL A 81 7.23 -9.25 -12.13
C VAL A 81 7.21 -7.90 -12.85
N GLY A 82 7.61 -6.80 -12.19
CA GLY A 82 7.62 -5.47 -12.80
C GLY A 82 8.54 -5.37 -14.01
N ALA A 83 9.74 -5.96 -13.92
CA ALA A 83 10.66 -6.04 -15.05
C ALA A 83 10.04 -6.83 -16.21
N LYS A 84 9.36 -7.95 -15.92
CA LYS A 84 8.70 -8.77 -16.93
C LYS A 84 7.52 -8.06 -17.60
N LEU A 85 6.72 -7.30 -16.84
CA LEU A 85 5.63 -6.48 -17.38
C LEU A 85 6.16 -5.46 -18.42
N LEU A 86 7.26 -4.76 -18.09
CA LEU A 86 7.89 -3.79 -19.00
C LEU A 86 8.61 -4.42 -20.20
N GLU A 87 9.01 -5.68 -20.11
CA GLU A 87 9.52 -6.45 -21.26
C GLU A 87 8.39 -6.83 -22.20
N LEU A 88 7.20 -7.13 -21.68
CA LEU A 88 6.04 -7.54 -22.46
C LEU A 88 5.34 -6.36 -23.13
N GLU A 89 5.24 -5.21 -22.44
CA GLU A 89 4.58 -4.01 -22.94
C GLU A 89 5.36 -2.76 -22.53
N GLU A 90 5.43 -1.78 -23.39
CA GLU A 90 6.14 -0.51 -23.14
C GLU A 90 5.40 0.34 -22.08
N GLU A 91 4.07 0.36 -22.14
CA GLU A 91 3.17 1.05 -21.22
C GLU A 91 2.08 0.07 -20.73
N PRO A 92 2.40 -0.84 -19.80
CA PRO A 92 1.45 -1.83 -19.35
C PRO A 92 0.34 -1.22 -18.50
N ILE A 93 -0.91 -1.56 -18.82
CA ILE A 93 -2.11 -1.27 -17.99
C ILE A 93 -2.49 -2.57 -17.30
N VAL A 94 -2.28 -2.61 -15.99
CA VAL A 94 -2.23 -3.86 -15.22
C VAL A 94 -3.35 -3.94 -14.19
N ILE A 95 -3.93 -5.13 -14.08
CA ILE A 95 -4.70 -5.57 -12.93
C ILE A 95 -3.84 -6.56 -12.15
N ALA A 96 -3.63 -6.33 -10.86
CA ALA A 96 -2.83 -7.21 -10.02
C ALA A 96 -3.41 -7.35 -8.62
N SER A 97 -3.02 -8.43 -7.92
CA SER A 97 -3.42 -8.68 -6.54
C SER A 97 -2.85 -7.65 -5.55
N ALA A 98 -3.43 -7.58 -4.36
CA ALA A 98 -3.03 -6.66 -3.28
C ALA A 98 -1.56 -6.76 -2.91
N SER A 99 -0.99 -7.94 -2.99
CA SER A 99 0.43 -8.21 -2.70
C SER A 99 1.39 -7.50 -3.67
N LEU A 100 0.94 -7.14 -4.86
CA LEU A 100 1.75 -6.56 -5.92
C LEU A 100 1.39 -5.11 -6.27
N TYR A 101 0.10 -4.76 -6.42
CA TYR A 101 -0.28 -3.50 -7.06
C TYR A 101 0.30 -2.25 -6.37
N SER A 102 0.41 -2.26 -5.03
CA SER A 102 0.98 -1.14 -4.28
C SER A 102 2.47 -0.93 -4.53
N TYR A 103 3.17 -2.01 -4.81
CA TYR A 103 4.62 -2.02 -5.00
C TYR A 103 5.01 -1.81 -6.46
N LEU A 104 4.25 -2.34 -7.42
CA LEU A 104 4.52 -2.18 -8.86
C LEU A 104 4.58 -0.69 -9.26
N ARG A 105 3.66 0.14 -8.75
CA ARG A 105 3.71 1.60 -8.96
C ARG A 105 4.92 2.29 -8.35
N GLN A 106 5.50 1.70 -7.29
CA GLN A 106 6.72 2.25 -6.67
C GLN A 106 7.97 1.83 -7.46
N TYR A 107 7.90 0.71 -8.17
CA TYR A 107 8.99 0.20 -8.97
C TYR A 107 9.22 1.04 -10.23
N ASP A 108 8.20 1.26 -11.05
CA ASP A 108 8.29 2.05 -12.28
C ASP A 108 6.98 2.78 -12.58
N GLY A 109 7.07 4.07 -12.91
CA GLY A 109 5.92 4.93 -13.21
C GLY A 109 5.23 4.64 -14.54
N ARG A 110 5.84 3.86 -15.44
CA ARG A 110 5.24 3.42 -16.70
C ARG A 110 4.18 2.34 -16.49
N ILE A 111 4.24 1.61 -15.37
CA ILE A 111 3.24 0.61 -15.03
C ILE A 111 1.98 1.31 -14.53
N CYS A 112 0.95 1.37 -15.37
CA CYS A 112 -0.35 1.90 -15.01
C CYS A 112 -1.21 0.82 -14.37
N MET A 113 -1.81 1.12 -13.22
CA MET A 113 -2.72 0.21 -12.53
C MET A 113 -4.16 0.64 -12.75
N VAL A 114 -5.07 -0.30 -13.08
CA VAL A 114 -6.51 -0.02 -13.24
C VAL A 114 -7.11 0.51 -11.95
N TYR A 115 -6.65 0.03 -10.78
CA TYR A 115 -7.04 0.54 -9.48
C TYR A 115 -5.82 0.78 -8.60
N GLY A 116 -5.99 1.65 -7.61
CA GLY A 116 -4.88 2.11 -6.80
C GLY A 116 -4.77 1.44 -5.44
N ARG A 117 -3.83 1.94 -4.68
CA ARG A 117 -3.64 1.64 -3.26
C ARG A 117 -4.96 1.85 -2.51
N ASP A 118 -5.20 1.01 -1.53
CA ASP A 118 -6.38 1.02 -0.67
C ASP A 118 -7.70 0.57 -1.34
N ALA A 119 -7.66 0.12 -2.61
CA ALA A 119 -8.85 -0.36 -3.30
C ALA A 119 -9.54 -1.51 -2.54
N GLU A 120 -8.78 -2.48 -2.04
CA GLU A 120 -9.32 -3.62 -1.29
C GLU A 120 -9.71 -3.28 0.16
N THR A 121 -9.17 -2.21 0.73
CA THR A 121 -9.47 -1.81 2.11
C THR A 121 -10.66 -0.85 2.20
N TYR A 122 -11.16 -0.38 1.07
CA TYR A 122 -12.28 0.57 0.97
C TYR A 122 -12.12 1.83 1.83
N ILE A 123 -10.89 2.23 2.14
CA ILE A 123 -10.59 3.45 2.90
C ILE A 123 -11.11 4.68 2.15
N GLN A 124 -11.04 4.64 0.80
CA GLN A 124 -11.72 5.61 -0.05
C GLN A 124 -12.78 4.88 -0.88
N PRO A 125 -14.01 5.38 -0.92
CA PRO A 125 -15.04 4.76 -1.74
C PRO A 125 -14.60 4.79 -3.21
N ILE A 126 -14.65 3.62 -3.85
CA ILE A 126 -14.48 3.51 -5.30
C ILE A 126 -15.78 3.99 -5.91
N GLU A 127 -15.74 5.12 -6.63
CA GLU A 127 -16.94 5.74 -7.24
C GLU A 127 -17.42 4.92 -8.46
N ASP A 128 -16.50 4.27 -9.15
CA ASP A 128 -16.80 3.43 -10.32
C ASP A 128 -17.24 2.03 -9.86
N PRO A 129 -18.49 1.62 -10.10
CA PRO A 129 -18.99 0.33 -9.70
C PRO A 129 -18.32 -0.84 -10.43
N GLU A 130 -17.81 -0.63 -11.65
CA GLU A 130 -17.12 -1.65 -12.43
C GLU A 130 -15.73 -1.94 -11.85
N ILE A 131 -15.00 -0.89 -11.45
CA ILE A 131 -13.72 -1.04 -10.75
C ILE A 131 -13.94 -1.70 -9.38
N LEU A 132 -15.01 -1.34 -8.67
CA LEU A 132 -15.36 -1.97 -7.40
C LEU A 132 -15.61 -3.47 -7.58
N GLU A 133 -16.35 -3.86 -8.62
CA GLU A 133 -16.60 -5.25 -8.96
C GLU A 133 -15.29 -6.01 -9.26
N LEU A 134 -14.39 -5.42 -10.07
CA LEU A 134 -13.07 -5.98 -10.35
C LEU A 134 -12.25 -6.23 -9.07
N VAL A 135 -12.20 -5.23 -8.19
CA VAL A 135 -11.47 -5.32 -6.91
C VAL A 135 -12.04 -6.44 -6.05
N GLN A 136 -13.37 -6.57 -5.97
CA GLN A 136 -14.02 -7.62 -5.21
C GLN A 136 -13.69 -9.01 -5.76
N MET A 137 -13.72 -9.19 -7.09
CA MET A 137 -13.33 -10.44 -7.73
C MET A 137 -11.86 -10.79 -7.46
N MET A 138 -10.97 -9.80 -7.51
CA MET A 138 -9.55 -9.99 -7.20
C MET A 138 -9.32 -10.37 -5.73
N ALA A 139 -10.04 -9.73 -4.79
CA ALA A 139 -9.88 -9.98 -3.36
C ALA A 139 -10.27 -11.42 -2.97
N VAL A 140 -11.25 -12.01 -3.65
CA VAL A 140 -11.67 -13.40 -3.40
C VAL A 140 -10.95 -14.42 -4.29
N ASN A 141 -10.07 -13.97 -5.19
CA ASN A 141 -9.39 -14.80 -6.18
C ASN A 141 -10.36 -15.76 -6.92
N GLY A 142 -11.52 -15.25 -7.32
CA GLY A 142 -12.54 -16.09 -7.93
C GLY A 142 -13.75 -15.29 -8.39
N GLY A 143 -14.65 -15.97 -9.11
CA GLY A 143 -15.88 -15.40 -9.62
C GLY A 143 -16.14 -15.77 -11.08
N ASP A 144 -17.01 -15.02 -11.76
CA ASP A 144 -17.28 -15.19 -13.18
C ASP A 144 -16.09 -14.63 -14.00
N CYS A 145 -15.25 -15.55 -14.50
CA CYS A 145 -14.08 -15.21 -15.30
C CYS A 145 -14.45 -14.40 -16.55
N ARG A 146 -15.58 -14.68 -17.20
CA ARG A 146 -16.05 -13.95 -18.37
C ARG A 146 -16.33 -12.49 -18.00
N ARG A 147 -17.09 -12.27 -16.94
CA ARG A 147 -17.41 -10.94 -16.44
C ARG A 147 -16.12 -10.17 -16.06
N PHE A 148 -15.19 -10.85 -15.38
CA PHE A 148 -13.91 -10.27 -15.01
C PHE A 148 -13.11 -9.78 -16.24
N THR A 149 -13.00 -10.60 -17.30
CA THR A 149 -12.27 -10.24 -18.51
C THR A 149 -12.98 -9.16 -19.33
N GLU A 150 -14.32 -9.13 -19.35
CA GLU A 150 -15.09 -8.03 -19.94
C GLU A 150 -14.80 -6.70 -19.25
N LEU A 151 -14.80 -6.69 -17.92
CA LEU A 151 -14.46 -5.49 -17.13
C LEU A 151 -13.00 -5.07 -17.31
N ALA A 152 -12.07 -6.02 -17.32
CA ALA A 152 -10.66 -5.75 -17.57
C ALA A 152 -10.44 -5.02 -18.90
N ARG A 153 -11.11 -5.47 -19.98
CA ARG A 153 -11.07 -4.80 -21.28
C ARG A 153 -11.74 -3.44 -21.30
N ALA A 154 -12.88 -3.30 -20.62
CA ALA A 154 -13.57 -2.01 -20.49
C ALA A 154 -12.64 -0.94 -19.88
N HIS A 155 -11.75 -1.34 -19.00
CA HIS A 155 -10.73 -0.49 -18.38
C HIS A 155 -9.35 -0.57 -19.07
N HIS A 156 -9.29 -1.10 -20.29
CA HIS A 156 -8.08 -1.18 -21.13
C HIS A 156 -6.92 -1.95 -20.50
N ALA A 157 -7.18 -2.88 -19.60
CA ALA A 157 -6.13 -3.70 -19.01
C ALA A 157 -5.59 -4.67 -20.07
N ASN A 158 -4.32 -4.49 -20.45
CA ASN A 158 -3.64 -5.36 -21.40
C ASN A 158 -2.93 -6.52 -20.71
N LEU A 159 -2.61 -6.38 -19.43
CA LEU A 159 -1.98 -7.42 -18.62
C LEU A 159 -2.72 -7.65 -17.31
N ILE A 160 -2.84 -8.90 -16.92
CA ILE A 160 -3.42 -9.32 -15.63
C ILE A 160 -2.42 -10.21 -14.91
N VAL A 161 -2.20 -9.95 -13.63
CA VAL A 161 -1.23 -10.71 -12.81
C VAL A 161 -1.94 -11.35 -11.64
N PHE A 162 -1.94 -12.67 -11.61
CA PHE A 162 -2.50 -13.46 -10.53
C PHE A 162 -1.44 -14.27 -9.80
N PRO A 163 -1.63 -14.57 -8.52
CA PRO A 163 -0.91 -15.66 -7.87
C PRO A 163 -1.13 -16.97 -8.63
N GLU A 164 -0.12 -17.86 -8.67
CA GLU A 164 -0.21 -19.15 -9.37
C GLU A 164 -1.38 -20.02 -8.85
N GLU A 165 -1.74 -19.89 -7.58
CA GLU A 165 -2.89 -20.55 -6.93
C GLU A 165 -4.22 -19.84 -7.20
N ASN A 166 -4.37 -19.19 -8.32
CA ASN A 166 -5.54 -18.40 -8.67
C ASN A 166 -6.78 -19.27 -8.94
N GLY A 167 -7.94 -18.82 -8.47
CA GLY A 167 -9.25 -19.45 -8.68
C GLY A 167 -9.91 -19.18 -10.04
N PHE A 168 -9.35 -18.32 -10.90
CA PHE A 168 -9.88 -18.02 -12.24
C PHE A 168 -9.35 -19.01 -13.30
N GLY A 169 -9.66 -20.27 -13.20
CA GLY A 169 -9.12 -21.33 -14.05
C GLY A 169 -9.48 -21.27 -15.55
N ALA A 170 -10.20 -20.23 -16.03
CA ALA A 170 -10.73 -20.16 -17.39
C ALA A 170 -10.32 -18.88 -18.16
N MET A 171 -9.21 -18.26 -17.80
CA MET A 171 -8.74 -17.02 -18.43
C MET A 171 -8.49 -17.20 -19.94
N GLU A 172 -7.91 -18.32 -20.35
CA GLU A 172 -7.59 -18.65 -21.74
C GLU A 172 -8.83 -18.69 -22.62
N TYR A 173 -9.96 -19.21 -22.10
CA TYR A 173 -11.22 -19.29 -22.84
C TYR A 173 -11.88 -17.92 -23.06
N ASN A 174 -11.40 -16.88 -22.36
CA ASN A 174 -11.94 -15.53 -22.44
C ASN A 174 -10.99 -14.55 -23.12
N GLY A 175 -9.99 -15.06 -23.87
CA GLY A 175 -9.10 -14.27 -24.68
C GLY A 175 -7.93 -13.64 -23.94
N TYR A 176 -7.60 -14.15 -22.76
CA TYR A 176 -6.34 -13.84 -22.06
C TYR A 176 -5.47 -15.09 -22.05
N GLU A 177 -4.25 -14.99 -22.53
CA GLU A 177 -3.30 -16.10 -22.57
C GLU A 177 -2.18 -15.92 -21.53
N PRO A 178 -1.75 -16.99 -20.84
CA PRO A 178 -0.61 -16.93 -19.94
C PRO A 178 0.66 -16.75 -20.78
N VAL A 179 1.39 -15.66 -20.53
CA VAL A 179 2.61 -15.32 -21.29
C VAL A 179 3.87 -15.48 -20.47
N ALA A 180 3.78 -15.48 -19.14
CA ALA A 180 4.91 -15.72 -18.26
C ALA A 180 4.46 -16.17 -16.87
N THR A 181 5.33 -16.91 -16.19
CA THR A 181 5.23 -17.18 -14.74
C THR A 181 6.50 -16.69 -14.08
N VAL A 182 6.38 -15.86 -13.06
CA VAL A 182 7.49 -15.20 -12.37
C VAL A 182 7.20 -15.19 -10.86
N ASP A 183 8.07 -15.78 -10.06
CA ASP A 183 8.01 -15.78 -8.59
C ASP A 183 6.63 -16.14 -8.00
N GLY A 184 5.99 -17.17 -8.55
CA GLY A 184 4.67 -17.64 -8.11
C GLY A 184 3.49 -16.78 -8.59
N TYR A 185 3.72 -15.93 -9.60
CA TYR A 185 2.69 -15.14 -10.28
C TYR A 185 2.63 -15.49 -11.75
N VAL A 186 1.42 -15.64 -12.27
CA VAL A 186 1.14 -15.85 -13.70
C VAL A 186 0.69 -14.53 -14.30
N ILE A 187 1.33 -14.16 -15.39
CA ILE A 187 1.01 -12.96 -16.18
C ILE A 187 0.19 -13.41 -17.40
N TYR A 188 -0.99 -12.86 -17.53
CA TYR A 188 -1.88 -13.06 -18.66
C TYR A 188 -1.90 -11.80 -19.53
N ARG A 189 -1.90 -11.99 -20.86
CA ARG A 189 -2.02 -10.92 -21.85
C ARG A 189 -3.34 -11.05 -22.60
N ASP A 190 -4.00 -9.94 -22.87
CA ASP A 190 -5.13 -9.88 -23.79
C ASP A 190 -4.65 -10.12 -25.22
N VAL A 191 -5.30 -11.04 -25.94
CA VAL A 191 -4.95 -11.43 -27.32
C VAL A 191 -6.05 -11.07 -28.33
N GLN A 192 -7.04 -10.28 -27.92
CA GLN A 192 -8.13 -9.82 -28.79
C GLN A 192 -7.94 -8.39 -29.29
#